data_8c327f75dd226e214a6001335fd266e1
#
_entry.id   8c327f75dd226e214a6001335fd266e1
#
_cell.length_a   1.000
_cell.length_b   1.000
_cell.length_c   1.000
_cell.angle_alpha   90.00
_cell.angle_beta   90.00
_cell.angle_gamma   90.00
#
_symmetry.space_group_name_H-M   'P 1'
#
loop_
_entity.id
_entity.type
_entity.pdbx_description
1 polymer ?
#
loop_
_entity_poly.entity_id
_entity_poly.type
_entity_poly.pdbx_seq_one_letter_code
_entity_poly.pdbx_strand_id
1 'polypeptide(L)'
;MRLRNKTCVITGATGAIGKATAKLFHEHGANLCLIGRDSEKLEDLKNEFESIQDILIVQAEAKDEVAIREAISRTYEQFGALDAVFANGGTEGIIKPLTEYSHDEFNEILHVNVTGVWLLMKYAVPLMQKNGGGSFVATSSGAGVVGFNGLCPYAASKHAVIGMMKTACLEFGSEKIRFNSLAPGPIDNRMMQSLHEQLNPDEPNSVREFVTESIPMRRYGSNQEIANLALFLVSDESSFCNGAVFLSDGGFTAG
;
A
#
# COMPACT_ATOMS: atom_id res chain seq x y z
N MET A 1 9.93 -16.26 -12.96
CA MET A 1 10.28 -15.22 -11.97
C MET A 1 10.07 -13.86 -12.62
N ARG A 2 9.02 -13.15 -12.18
CA ARG A 2 8.57 -11.85 -12.73
C ARG A 2 9.43 -10.66 -12.28
N LEU A 3 10.14 -10.81 -11.13
CA LEU A 3 10.91 -9.75 -10.49
C LEU A 3 12.39 -10.11 -10.33
N ARG A 4 12.90 -11.03 -11.16
CA ARG A 4 14.31 -11.45 -11.09
C ARG A 4 15.25 -10.23 -11.21
N ASN A 5 16.10 -10.05 -10.21
CA ASN A 5 17.05 -8.94 -10.09
C ASN A 5 16.40 -7.54 -10.01
N LYS A 6 15.10 -7.46 -9.75
CA LYS A 6 14.41 -6.18 -9.49
C LYS A 6 14.49 -5.81 -8.02
N THR A 7 14.73 -4.56 -7.73
CA THR A 7 14.73 -4.01 -6.36
C THR A 7 13.39 -3.35 -6.06
N CYS A 8 12.70 -3.82 -5.03
CA CYS A 8 11.36 -3.39 -4.65
C CYS A 8 11.34 -2.86 -3.21
N VAL A 9 10.77 -1.69 -3.01
CA VAL A 9 10.47 -1.13 -1.68
C VAL A 9 9.03 -1.44 -1.32
N ILE A 10 8.77 -1.92 -0.11
CA ILE A 10 7.43 -2.19 0.42
C ILE A 10 7.26 -1.48 1.75
N THR A 11 6.32 -0.54 1.87
CA THR A 11 5.94 0.06 3.15
C THR A 11 4.76 -0.65 3.80
N GLY A 12 4.66 -0.55 5.13
CA GLY A 12 3.67 -1.36 5.86
C GLY A 12 3.94 -2.86 5.70
N ALA A 13 5.22 -3.24 5.56
CA ALA A 13 5.65 -4.60 5.24
C ALA A 13 5.24 -5.63 6.30
N THR A 14 5.09 -5.23 7.56
CA THR A 14 4.65 -6.08 8.66
C THR A 14 3.12 -6.25 8.76
N GLY A 15 2.36 -5.47 7.99
CA GLY A 15 0.91 -5.64 7.85
C GLY A 15 0.57 -6.86 6.99
N ALA A 16 -0.68 -7.35 7.07
CA ALA A 16 -1.08 -8.59 6.43
C ALA A 16 -0.88 -8.60 4.90
N ILE A 17 -1.29 -7.53 4.21
CA ILE A 17 -1.07 -7.35 2.77
C ILE A 17 0.43 -7.19 2.47
N GLY A 18 1.15 -6.36 3.25
CA GLY A 18 2.58 -6.12 3.07
C GLY A 18 3.40 -7.39 3.21
N LYS A 19 3.10 -8.21 4.22
CA LYS A 19 3.76 -9.50 4.47
C LYS A 19 3.51 -10.50 3.34
N ALA A 20 2.26 -10.64 2.88
CA ALA A 20 1.92 -11.49 1.74
C ALA A 20 2.63 -11.03 0.46
N THR A 21 2.67 -9.72 0.23
CA THR A 21 3.36 -9.14 -0.93
C THR A 21 4.87 -9.33 -0.86
N ALA A 22 5.49 -9.12 0.30
CA ALA A 22 6.93 -9.30 0.49
C ALA A 22 7.35 -10.75 0.17
N LYS A 23 6.62 -11.74 0.70
CA LYS A 23 6.86 -13.15 0.40
C LYS A 23 6.75 -13.45 -1.10
N LEU A 24 5.65 -13.01 -1.71
CA LEU A 24 5.42 -13.25 -3.13
C LEU A 24 6.47 -12.59 -4.01
N PHE A 25 6.90 -11.36 -3.71
CA PHE A 25 7.92 -10.66 -4.48
C PHE A 25 9.28 -11.36 -4.35
N HIS A 26 9.64 -11.82 -3.15
CA HIS A 26 10.86 -12.60 -2.93
C HIS A 26 10.83 -13.93 -3.69
N GLU A 27 9.72 -14.69 -3.65
CA GLU A 27 9.52 -15.92 -4.44
C GLU A 27 9.68 -15.67 -5.94
N HIS A 28 9.39 -14.45 -6.39
CA HIS A 28 9.59 -14.01 -7.78
C HIS A 28 10.97 -13.41 -8.07
N GLY A 29 11.92 -13.46 -7.12
CA GLY A 29 13.33 -13.13 -7.29
C GLY A 29 13.66 -11.65 -7.09
N ALA A 30 12.84 -10.90 -6.34
CA ALA A 30 13.11 -9.51 -6.00
C ALA A 30 14.11 -9.37 -4.85
N ASN A 31 14.96 -8.35 -4.92
CA ASN A 31 15.59 -7.75 -3.76
C ASN A 31 14.56 -6.84 -3.06
N LEU A 32 14.46 -6.87 -1.73
CA LEU A 32 13.43 -6.18 -0.99
C LEU A 32 13.99 -5.18 0.02
N CYS A 33 13.42 -3.98 0.05
CA CYS A 33 13.50 -3.11 1.20
C CYS A 33 12.14 -3.10 1.90
N LEU A 34 12.09 -3.62 3.11
CA LEU A 34 10.89 -3.74 3.93
C LEU A 34 10.87 -2.61 4.97
N ILE A 35 9.88 -1.73 4.87
CA ILE A 35 9.74 -0.57 5.75
C ILE A 35 8.53 -0.75 6.66
N GLY A 36 8.72 -0.52 7.95
CA GLY A 36 7.68 -0.60 8.97
C GLY A 36 8.04 0.17 10.23
N ARG A 37 7.07 0.37 11.14
CA ARG A 37 7.24 1.12 12.39
C ARG A 37 7.88 0.30 13.52
N ASP A 38 7.73 -0.99 13.47
CA ASP A 38 8.07 -1.94 14.53
C ASP A 38 9.27 -2.77 14.06
N SER A 39 10.42 -2.53 14.69
CA SER A 39 11.68 -3.19 14.34
C SER A 39 11.67 -4.68 14.65
N GLU A 40 11.02 -5.11 15.74
CA GLU A 40 10.94 -6.52 16.11
C GLU A 40 10.14 -7.30 15.07
N LYS A 41 8.97 -6.77 14.67
CA LYS A 41 8.17 -7.40 13.61
C LYS A 41 8.86 -7.39 12.24
N LEU A 42 9.72 -6.42 11.96
CA LEU A 42 10.53 -6.43 10.74
C LEU A 42 11.60 -7.52 10.77
N GLU A 43 12.28 -7.70 11.91
CA GLU A 43 13.25 -8.79 12.09
C GLU A 43 12.55 -10.17 12.03
N ASP A 44 11.40 -10.33 12.69
CA ASP A 44 10.59 -11.55 12.60
C ASP A 44 10.21 -11.86 11.15
N LEU A 45 9.74 -10.85 10.41
CA LEU A 45 9.40 -11.02 9.01
C LEU A 45 10.62 -11.40 8.16
N LYS A 46 11.76 -10.76 8.39
CA LYS A 46 13.02 -11.07 7.69
C LYS A 46 13.46 -12.51 7.92
N ASN A 47 13.31 -13.02 9.14
CA ASN A 47 13.68 -14.39 9.50
C ASN A 47 12.77 -15.46 8.86
N GLU A 48 11.63 -15.07 8.27
CA GLU A 48 10.77 -15.99 7.52
C GLU A 48 11.25 -16.24 6.07
N PHE A 49 12.27 -15.51 5.59
CA PHE A 49 12.81 -15.69 4.24
C PHE A 49 14.01 -16.65 4.24
N GLU A 50 14.10 -17.47 3.20
CA GLU A 50 15.22 -18.43 3.02
C GLU A 50 16.55 -17.72 2.71
N SER A 51 16.50 -16.62 1.94
CA SER A 51 17.67 -15.78 1.62
C SER A 51 17.49 -14.40 2.25
N ILE A 52 18.25 -14.11 3.29
CA ILE A 52 18.23 -12.80 3.96
C ILE A 52 19.14 -11.77 3.32
N GLN A 53 20.00 -12.17 2.38
CA GLN A 53 20.94 -11.25 1.69
C GLN A 53 20.21 -10.28 0.77
N ASP A 54 19.07 -10.72 0.24
CA ASP A 54 18.22 -9.95 -0.66
C ASP A 54 17.20 -9.07 0.10
N ILE A 55 17.31 -9.01 1.45
CA ILE A 55 16.36 -8.32 2.32
C ILE A 55 17.05 -7.23 3.13
N LEU A 56 16.69 -5.98 2.86
CA LEU A 56 16.95 -4.82 3.70
C LEU A 56 15.71 -4.52 4.54
N ILE A 57 15.86 -4.35 5.84
CA ILE A 57 14.79 -3.82 6.69
C ILE A 57 15.13 -2.43 7.17
N VAL A 58 14.14 -1.55 7.22
CA VAL A 58 14.30 -0.19 7.74
C VAL A 58 13.10 0.18 8.62
N GLN A 59 13.40 0.52 9.86
CA GLN A 59 12.38 1.09 10.73
C GLN A 59 12.13 2.55 10.34
N ALA A 60 10.90 2.86 9.93
CA ALA A 60 10.48 4.22 9.65
C ALA A 60 8.96 4.39 9.83
N GLU A 61 8.56 5.54 10.35
CA GLU A 61 7.18 6.00 10.27
C GLU A 61 6.92 6.64 8.92
N ALA A 62 5.71 6.45 8.37
CA ALA A 62 5.37 6.95 7.03
C ALA A 62 5.52 8.47 6.89
N LYS A 63 5.30 9.22 7.97
CA LYS A 63 5.38 10.69 8.02
C LYS A 63 6.77 11.24 8.35
N ASP A 64 7.74 10.38 8.65
CA ASP A 64 9.12 10.80 8.96
C ASP A 64 9.92 10.93 7.65
N GLU A 65 10.07 12.19 7.21
CA GLU A 65 10.77 12.52 5.96
C GLU A 65 12.23 12.08 5.98
N VAL A 66 12.91 12.21 7.11
CA VAL A 66 14.34 11.85 7.23
C VAL A 66 14.48 10.34 7.11
N ALA A 67 13.70 9.60 7.88
CA ALA A 67 13.73 8.14 7.87
C ALA A 67 13.35 7.55 6.50
N ILE A 68 12.34 8.11 5.83
CA ILE A 68 11.94 7.67 4.47
C ILE A 68 13.04 7.96 3.46
N ARG A 69 13.63 9.15 3.48
CA ARG A 69 14.77 9.50 2.61
C ARG A 69 15.93 8.52 2.79
N GLU A 70 16.30 8.25 4.05
CA GLU A 70 17.39 7.32 4.37
C GLU A 70 17.07 5.89 3.93
N ALA A 71 15.84 5.42 4.12
CA ALA A 71 15.42 4.11 3.67
C ALA A 71 15.58 3.94 2.15
N ILE A 72 15.17 4.94 1.39
CA ILE A 72 15.28 4.93 -0.08
C ILE A 72 16.76 5.01 -0.52
N SER A 73 17.58 5.87 0.11
CA SER A 73 19.02 5.94 -0.19
C SER A 73 19.74 4.63 0.09
N ARG A 74 19.52 4.05 1.27
CA ARG A 74 20.13 2.76 1.66
C ARG A 74 19.72 1.63 0.75
N THR A 75 18.46 1.63 0.25
CA THR A 75 18.00 0.64 -0.73
C THR A 75 18.84 0.72 -2.01
N TYR A 76 19.01 1.92 -2.53
CA TYR A 76 19.80 2.13 -3.75
C TYR A 76 21.29 1.83 -3.55
N GLU A 77 21.85 2.20 -2.40
CA GLU A 77 23.25 1.90 -2.04
C GLU A 77 23.51 0.40 -1.94
N GLN A 78 22.57 -0.36 -1.35
CA GLN A 78 22.75 -1.80 -1.15
C GLN A 78 22.56 -2.60 -2.43
N PHE A 79 21.56 -2.26 -3.26
CA PHE A 79 21.15 -3.08 -4.40
C PHE A 79 21.52 -2.46 -5.76
N GLY A 80 21.97 -1.21 -5.80
CA GLY A 80 22.37 -0.52 -7.03
C GLY A 80 21.24 -0.08 -7.95
N ALA A 81 19.98 -0.39 -7.60
CA ALA A 81 18.81 -0.09 -8.40
C ALA A 81 17.57 0.16 -7.53
N LEU A 82 16.55 0.80 -8.10
CA LEU A 82 15.20 0.91 -7.54
C LEU A 82 14.18 0.77 -8.68
N ASP A 83 13.60 -0.43 -8.82
CA ASP A 83 12.71 -0.76 -9.93
C ASP A 83 11.23 -0.59 -9.56
N ALA A 84 10.86 -0.86 -8.30
CA ALA A 84 9.47 -0.76 -7.89
C ALA A 84 9.30 -0.23 -6.46
N VAL A 85 8.18 0.46 -6.24
CA VAL A 85 7.69 0.82 -4.90
C VAL A 85 6.26 0.34 -4.76
N PHE A 86 5.99 -0.41 -3.70
CA PHE A 86 4.65 -0.70 -3.23
C PHE A 86 4.38 0.10 -1.93
N ALA A 87 3.79 1.26 -2.08
CA ALA A 87 3.39 2.15 -1.01
C ALA A 87 2.09 1.65 -0.37
N ASN A 88 2.22 0.66 0.52
CA ASN A 88 1.09 -0.05 1.13
C ASN A 88 0.77 0.41 2.57
N GLY A 89 1.70 1.07 3.25
CA GLY A 89 1.49 1.57 4.61
C GLY A 89 0.32 2.54 4.71
N GLY A 90 -0.51 2.39 5.73
CA GLY A 90 -1.66 3.24 5.97
C GLY A 90 -2.38 2.92 7.27
N THR A 91 -3.31 3.79 7.65
CA THR A 91 -4.18 3.64 8.82
C THR A 91 -5.62 3.94 8.46
N GLU A 92 -6.55 3.22 9.09
CA GLU A 92 -8.00 3.41 8.96
C GLU A 92 -8.52 4.58 9.80
N GLY A 93 -7.84 4.87 10.91
CA GLY A 93 -8.30 5.86 11.89
C GLY A 93 -9.47 5.37 12.73
N ILE A 94 -10.29 6.29 13.18
CA ILE A 94 -11.45 6.06 14.05
C ILE A 94 -12.73 6.35 13.25
N ILE A 95 -13.77 5.54 13.45
CA ILE A 95 -15.09 5.76 12.84
C ILE A 95 -15.89 6.71 13.72
N LYS A 96 -16.28 7.85 13.17
CA LYS A 96 -17.20 8.79 13.83
C LYS A 96 -17.85 9.76 12.83
N PRO A 97 -18.93 10.47 13.23
CA PRO A 97 -19.55 11.50 12.39
C PRO A 97 -18.53 12.55 11.94
N LEU A 98 -18.68 13.04 10.72
CA LEU A 98 -17.76 14.01 10.10
C LEU A 98 -17.49 15.23 10.98
N THR A 99 -18.51 15.71 11.68
CA THR A 99 -18.45 16.92 12.53
C THR A 99 -17.76 16.67 13.88
N GLU A 100 -17.47 15.44 14.25
CA GLU A 100 -16.89 15.05 15.54
C GLU A 100 -15.39 14.76 15.46
N TYR A 101 -14.81 14.74 14.26
CA TYR A 101 -13.37 14.62 14.11
C TYR A 101 -12.67 15.87 14.63
N SER A 102 -11.68 15.68 15.50
CA SER A 102 -10.76 16.76 15.84
C SER A 102 -9.81 17.05 14.67
N HIS A 103 -9.24 18.25 14.66
CA HIS A 103 -8.24 18.64 13.67
C HIS A 103 -7.03 17.68 13.66
N ASP A 104 -6.59 17.23 14.83
CA ASP A 104 -5.44 16.35 14.95
C ASP A 104 -5.72 14.93 14.41
N GLU A 105 -6.89 14.36 14.72
CA GLU A 105 -7.31 13.06 14.18
C GLU A 105 -7.42 13.08 12.66
N PHE A 106 -7.99 14.15 12.10
CA PHE A 106 -8.09 14.34 10.66
C PHE A 106 -6.70 14.41 10.01
N ASN A 107 -5.82 15.25 10.55
CA ASN A 107 -4.47 15.44 10.00
C ASN A 107 -3.57 14.22 10.19
N GLU A 108 -3.68 13.48 11.29
CA GLU A 108 -2.87 12.26 11.48
C GLU A 108 -3.14 11.25 10.36
N ILE A 109 -4.39 11.05 9.95
CA ILE A 109 -4.74 10.16 8.84
C ILE A 109 -4.15 10.68 7.52
N LEU A 110 -4.24 11.98 7.25
CA LEU A 110 -3.65 12.57 6.06
C LEU A 110 -2.12 12.49 6.07
N HIS A 111 -1.47 12.72 7.20
CA HIS A 111 -0.02 12.61 7.32
C HIS A 111 0.47 11.19 7.02
N VAL A 112 -0.20 10.19 7.58
CA VAL A 112 0.20 8.79 7.32
C VAL A 112 -0.12 8.38 5.89
N ASN A 113 -1.37 8.59 5.44
CA ASN A 113 -1.87 8.00 4.20
C ASN A 113 -1.52 8.80 2.93
N VAL A 114 -1.31 10.11 3.06
CA VAL A 114 -1.06 11.01 1.91
C VAL A 114 0.38 11.50 1.93
N THR A 115 0.81 12.19 3.00
CA THR A 115 2.18 12.70 3.09
C THR A 115 3.20 11.57 2.99
N GLY A 116 2.94 10.43 3.65
CA GLY A 116 3.84 9.26 3.58
C GLY A 116 4.01 8.72 2.16
N VAL A 117 2.94 8.64 1.38
CA VAL A 117 3.01 8.23 -0.04
C VAL A 117 3.76 9.27 -0.87
N TRP A 118 3.48 10.56 -0.65
CA TRP A 118 4.19 11.64 -1.33
C TRP A 118 5.70 11.65 -1.03
N LEU A 119 6.11 11.44 0.21
CA LEU A 119 7.52 11.34 0.59
C LEU A 119 8.22 10.18 -0.14
N LEU A 120 7.57 9.01 -0.23
CA LEU A 120 8.11 7.91 -1.02
C LEU A 120 8.30 8.29 -2.50
N MET A 121 7.31 8.95 -3.10
CA MET A 121 7.43 9.44 -4.48
C MET A 121 8.59 10.42 -4.64
N LYS A 122 8.68 11.41 -3.73
CA LYS A 122 9.72 12.47 -3.73
C LYS A 122 11.12 11.90 -3.77
N TYR A 123 11.38 10.81 -3.05
CA TYR A 123 12.72 10.24 -2.94
C TYR A 123 12.97 9.04 -3.87
N ALA A 124 11.94 8.28 -4.23
CA ALA A 124 12.10 7.13 -5.12
C ALA A 124 12.15 7.52 -6.60
N VAL A 125 11.32 8.47 -7.04
CA VAL A 125 11.23 8.83 -8.46
C VAL A 125 12.57 9.25 -9.06
N PRO A 126 13.40 10.11 -8.43
CA PRO A 126 14.72 10.46 -8.98
C PRO A 126 15.67 9.26 -9.15
N LEU A 127 15.53 8.22 -8.32
CA LEU A 127 16.33 7.01 -8.44
C LEU A 127 15.78 6.09 -9.52
N MET A 128 14.46 6.02 -9.69
CA MET A 128 13.83 5.31 -10.82
C MET A 128 14.20 5.95 -12.16
N GLN A 129 14.29 7.30 -12.23
CA GLN A 129 14.77 8.01 -13.42
C GLN A 129 16.20 7.59 -13.76
N LYS A 130 17.11 7.56 -12.78
CA LYS A 130 18.50 7.08 -12.95
C LYS A 130 18.55 5.63 -13.43
N ASN A 131 17.60 4.82 -13.00
CA ASN A 131 17.48 3.40 -13.37
C ASN A 131 16.86 3.19 -14.77
N GLY A 132 16.39 4.26 -15.41
CA GLY A 132 15.77 4.22 -16.75
C GLY A 132 14.30 3.83 -16.76
N GLY A 133 13.62 3.90 -15.63
CA GLY A 133 12.19 3.61 -15.46
C GLY A 133 11.87 2.89 -14.16
N GLY A 134 10.60 2.54 -13.96
CA GLY A 134 10.15 1.84 -12.77
C GLY A 134 8.63 1.74 -12.65
N SER A 135 8.16 1.16 -11.55
CA SER A 135 6.72 1.08 -11.25
C SER A 135 6.43 1.51 -9.80
N PHE A 136 5.59 2.51 -9.65
CA PHE A 136 5.10 2.96 -8.35
C PHE A 136 3.64 2.57 -8.19
N VAL A 137 3.34 1.73 -7.21
CA VAL A 137 1.98 1.29 -6.88
C VAL A 137 1.64 1.75 -5.47
N ALA A 138 0.56 2.52 -5.34
CA ALA A 138 0.08 2.98 -4.05
C ALA A 138 -1.25 2.32 -3.67
N THR A 139 -1.34 1.84 -2.43
CA THR A 139 -2.59 1.28 -1.90
C THR A 139 -3.58 2.40 -1.58
N SER A 140 -4.59 2.53 -2.45
CA SER A 140 -5.80 3.27 -2.16
C SER A 140 -6.80 2.38 -1.40
N SER A 141 -8.06 2.39 -1.75
CA SER A 141 -9.16 1.59 -1.16
C SER A 141 -10.39 1.72 -2.05
N GLY A 142 -11.39 0.86 -1.89
CA GLY A 142 -12.76 1.16 -2.33
C GLY A 142 -13.22 2.54 -1.81
N ALA A 143 -12.79 2.93 -0.61
CA ALA A 143 -13.03 4.28 -0.06
C ALA A 143 -12.29 5.41 -0.79
N GLY A 144 -11.46 5.11 -1.77
CA GLY A 144 -10.84 6.09 -2.66
C GLY A 144 -11.67 6.38 -3.93
N VAL A 145 -12.75 5.63 -4.16
CA VAL A 145 -13.64 5.79 -5.32
C VAL A 145 -15.10 6.04 -4.94
N VAL A 146 -15.50 5.64 -3.72
CA VAL A 146 -16.83 5.92 -3.15
C VAL A 146 -16.69 6.46 -1.73
N GLY A 147 -17.75 7.08 -1.20
CA GLY A 147 -17.82 7.54 0.18
C GLY A 147 -18.21 6.41 1.14
N PHE A 148 -17.72 6.48 2.38
CA PHE A 148 -18.15 5.62 3.48
C PHE A 148 -18.57 6.46 4.68
N ASN A 149 -19.73 6.14 5.24
CA ASN A 149 -20.23 6.80 6.42
C ASN A 149 -19.25 6.62 7.61
N GLY A 150 -18.98 7.71 8.32
CA GLY A 150 -18.09 7.71 9.47
C GLY A 150 -16.60 7.64 9.18
N LEU A 151 -16.16 7.60 7.92
CA LEU A 151 -14.75 7.47 7.53
C LEU A 151 -14.23 8.65 6.69
N CYS A 152 -14.70 9.87 6.98
CA CYS A 152 -14.39 11.05 6.19
C CYS A 152 -12.88 11.27 5.94
N PRO A 153 -11.98 11.34 6.95
CA PRO A 153 -10.57 11.58 6.69
C PRO A 153 -9.90 10.41 5.96
N TYR A 154 -10.32 9.17 6.23
CA TYR A 154 -9.83 8.00 5.51
C TYR A 154 -10.21 8.04 4.03
N ALA A 155 -11.49 8.26 3.72
CA ALA A 155 -11.96 8.37 2.33
C ALA A 155 -11.25 9.51 1.60
N ALA A 156 -11.15 10.70 2.23
CA ALA A 156 -10.42 11.84 1.67
C ALA A 156 -8.95 11.47 1.36
N SER A 157 -8.27 10.78 2.29
CA SER A 157 -6.88 10.35 2.10
C SER A 157 -6.72 9.40 0.92
N LYS A 158 -7.66 8.45 0.75
CA LYS A 158 -7.58 7.43 -0.32
C LYS A 158 -7.95 8.00 -1.70
N HIS A 159 -8.84 9.00 -1.76
CA HIS A 159 -9.06 9.80 -2.98
C HIS A 159 -7.81 10.63 -3.35
N ALA A 160 -7.14 11.24 -2.36
CA ALA A 160 -5.92 12.01 -2.59
C ALA A 160 -4.79 11.13 -3.17
N VAL A 161 -4.63 9.90 -2.70
CA VAL A 161 -3.67 8.93 -3.27
C VAL A 161 -3.93 8.69 -4.75
N ILE A 162 -5.19 8.49 -5.16
CA ILE A 162 -5.55 8.32 -6.58
C ILE A 162 -5.18 9.57 -7.38
N GLY A 163 -5.46 10.76 -6.83
CA GLY A 163 -5.09 12.03 -7.48
C GLY A 163 -3.58 12.15 -7.70
N MET A 164 -2.78 11.81 -6.69
CA MET A 164 -1.31 11.81 -6.80
C MET A 164 -0.80 10.85 -7.87
N MET A 165 -1.32 9.62 -7.93
CA MET A 165 -0.90 8.64 -8.95
C MET A 165 -1.21 9.12 -10.36
N LYS A 166 -2.39 9.72 -10.58
CA LYS A 166 -2.75 10.29 -11.89
C LYS A 166 -1.84 11.46 -12.29
N THR A 167 -1.52 12.36 -11.36
CA THR A 167 -0.63 13.48 -11.61
C THR A 167 0.78 13.00 -11.96
N ALA A 168 1.35 12.11 -11.14
CA ALA A 168 2.69 11.56 -11.37
C ALA A 168 2.78 10.76 -12.69
N CYS A 169 1.71 10.07 -13.08
CA CYS A 169 1.62 9.41 -14.38
C CYS A 169 1.82 10.41 -15.54
N LEU A 170 1.23 11.60 -15.45
CA LEU A 170 1.36 12.65 -16.47
C LEU A 170 2.75 13.28 -16.47
N GLU A 171 3.35 13.46 -15.29
CA GLU A 171 4.67 14.08 -15.14
C GLU A 171 5.82 13.17 -15.61
N PHE A 172 5.77 11.88 -15.26
CA PHE A 172 6.91 10.97 -15.42
C PHE A 172 6.67 9.79 -16.37
N GLY A 173 5.51 9.71 -17.02
CA GLY A 173 5.19 8.60 -17.92
C GLY A 173 6.12 8.50 -19.14
N SER A 174 6.59 9.65 -19.67
CA SER A 174 7.57 9.69 -20.76
C SER A 174 8.95 9.14 -20.36
N GLU A 175 9.24 9.08 -19.07
CA GLU A 175 10.47 8.56 -18.49
C GLU A 175 10.38 7.06 -18.11
N LYS A 176 9.35 6.38 -18.63
CA LYS A 176 9.07 4.96 -18.38
C LYS A 176 8.80 4.62 -16.91
N ILE A 177 8.31 5.58 -16.13
CA ILE A 177 7.86 5.34 -14.77
C ILE A 177 6.34 5.26 -14.77
N ARG A 178 5.80 4.15 -14.29
CA ARG A 178 4.36 3.90 -14.21
C ARG A 178 3.85 4.13 -12.80
N PHE A 179 2.70 4.78 -12.68
CA PHE A 179 2.05 5.08 -11.40
C PHE A 179 0.63 4.56 -11.42
N ASN A 180 0.30 3.64 -10.51
CA ASN A 180 -1.03 3.05 -10.43
C ASN A 180 -1.53 2.98 -8.99
N SER A 181 -2.83 3.10 -8.82
CA SER A 181 -3.51 2.88 -7.54
C SER A 181 -4.07 1.46 -7.48
N LEU A 182 -3.73 0.72 -6.42
CA LEU A 182 -4.37 -0.53 -6.08
C LEU A 182 -5.43 -0.23 -5.02
N ALA A 183 -6.68 -0.57 -5.27
CA ALA A 183 -7.83 -0.21 -4.43
C ALA A 183 -8.53 -1.49 -3.92
N PRO A 184 -8.10 -2.02 -2.75
CA PRO A 184 -8.77 -3.16 -2.14
C PRO A 184 -10.18 -2.81 -1.65
N GLY A 185 -11.08 -3.79 -1.72
CA GLY A 185 -12.32 -3.82 -0.95
C GLY A 185 -12.12 -4.39 0.45
N PRO A 186 -13.16 -5.01 1.05
CA PRO A 186 -13.05 -5.70 2.32
C PRO A 186 -12.11 -6.92 2.22
N ILE A 187 -10.96 -6.84 2.90
CA ILE A 187 -9.93 -7.89 2.94
C ILE A 187 -9.86 -8.49 4.33
N ASP A 188 -9.80 -9.81 4.45
CA ASP A 188 -9.77 -10.51 5.73
C ASP A 188 -8.44 -10.28 6.46
N ASN A 189 -8.40 -9.26 7.28
CA ASN A 189 -7.22 -8.87 8.06
C ASN A 189 -7.59 -8.00 9.27
N ARG A 190 -6.57 -7.63 10.06
CA ARG A 190 -6.70 -6.81 11.27
C ARG A 190 -7.44 -5.48 11.03
N MET A 191 -7.21 -4.80 9.90
CA MET A 191 -7.85 -3.50 9.61
C MET A 191 -9.36 -3.65 9.55
N MET A 192 -9.87 -4.66 8.83
CA MET A 192 -11.30 -4.92 8.77
C MET A 192 -11.85 -5.39 10.11
N GLN A 193 -11.11 -6.19 10.87
CA GLN A 193 -11.51 -6.55 12.23
C GLN A 193 -11.65 -5.31 13.12
N SER A 194 -10.69 -4.40 13.10
CA SER A 194 -10.76 -3.12 13.82
C SER A 194 -11.99 -2.30 13.46
N LEU A 195 -12.35 -2.24 12.16
CA LEU A 195 -13.56 -1.54 11.71
C LEU A 195 -14.84 -2.22 12.20
N HIS A 196 -14.91 -3.56 12.25
CA HIS A 196 -16.06 -4.27 12.80
C HIS A 196 -16.24 -4.00 14.29
N GLU A 197 -15.16 -4.05 15.06
CA GLU A 197 -15.15 -3.75 16.49
C GLU A 197 -15.55 -2.31 16.80
N GLN A 198 -15.18 -1.35 15.94
CA GLN A 198 -15.58 0.04 16.07
C GLN A 198 -17.06 0.27 15.71
N LEU A 199 -17.61 -0.44 14.72
CA LEU A 199 -19.01 -0.29 14.28
C LEU A 199 -19.99 -0.98 15.22
N ASN A 200 -19.65 -2.13 15.75
CA ASN A 200 -20.47 -2.86 16.72
C ASN A 200 -19.56 -3.63 17.69
N PRO A 201 -19.15 -2.99 18.80
CA PRO A 201 -18.25 -3.60 19.79
C PRO A 201 -18.81 -4.87 20.44
N ASP A 202 -20.14 -4.95 20.61
CA ASP A 202 -20.80 -6.08 21.26
C ASP A 202 -20.92 -7.30 20.34
N GLU A 203 -21.13 -7.08 19.05
CA GLU A 203 -21.30 -8.13 18.04
C GLU A 203 -20.55 -7.84 16.74
N PRO A 204 -19.19 -7.82 16.71
CA PRO A 204 -18.42 -7.51 15.51
C PRO A 204 -18.70 -8.45 14.32
N ASN A 205 -19.08 -9.70 14.62
CA ASN A 205 -19.41 -10.69 13.60
C ASN A 205 -20.66 -10.32 12.80
N SER A 206 -21.65 -9.65 13.40
CA SER A 206 -22.84 -9.17 12.69
C SER A 206 -22.47 -8.15 11.60
N VAL A 207 -21.49 -7.30 11.86
CA VAL A 207 -20.94 -6.35 10.88
C VAL A 207 -20.25 -7.11 9.74
N ARG A 208 -19.45 -8.14 10.08
CA ARG A 208 -18.79 -9.00 9.08
C ARG A 208 -19.80 -9.66 8.15
N GLU A 209 -20.88 -10.21 8.70
CA GLU A 209 -21.95 -10.85 7.91
C GLU A 209 -22.61 -9.83 6.98
N PHE A 210 -23.02 -8.67 7.50
CA PHE A 210 -23.62 -7.59 6.71
C PHE A 210 -22.71 -7.13 5.55
N VAL A 211 -21.42 -6.92 5.83
CA VAL A 211 -20.45 -6.54 4.79
C VAL A 211 -20.29 -7.69 3.78
N THR A 212 -20.24 -8.94 4.22
CA THR A 212 -20.15 -10.10 3.32
C THR A 212 -21.35 -10.14 2.36
N GLU A 213 -22.56 -9.88 2.86
CA GLU A 213 -23.77 -9.83 2.04
C GLU A 213 -23.80 -8.67 1.05
N SER A 214 -23.12 -7.57 1.35
CA SER A 214 -23.01 -6.43 0.44
C SER A 214 -21.98 -6.63 -0.68
N ILE A 215 -21.06 -7.60 -0.54
CA ILE A 215 -20.09 -7.93 -1.59
C ILE A 215 -20.76 -8.89 -2.61
N PRO A 216 -20.82 -8.58 -3.90
CA PRO A 216 -21.38 -9.48 -4.92
C PRO A 216 -20.78 -10.89 -4.91
N MET A 217 -19.45 -11.01 -4.67
CA MET A 217 -18.78 -12.31 -4.54
C MET A 217 -19.03 -13.03 -3.21
N ARG A 218 -19.83 -12.43 -2.29
CA ARG A 218 -20.25 -13.03 -1.01
C ARG A 218 -19.11 -13.53 -0.11
N ARG A 219 -17.96 -12.91 -0.20
CA ARG A 219 -16.81 -13.20 0.65
C ARG A 219 -15.87 -12.00 0.73
N TYR A 220 -15.08 -11.98 1.76
CA TYR A 220 -13.90 -11.10 1.84
C TYR A 220 -12.83 -11.57 0.86
N GLY A 221 -12.03 -10.62 0.38
CA GLY A 221 -10.79 -10.91 -0.32
C GLY A 221 -9.70 -11.37 0.65
N SER A 222 -8.70 -12.07 0.14
CA SER A 222 -7.52 -12.48 0.88
C SER A 222 -6.36 -11.50 0.65
N ASN A 223 -5.41 -11.45 1.59
CA ASN A 223 -4.18 -10.68 1.43
C ASN A 223 -3.37 -11.14 0.20
N GLN A 224 -3.43 -12.43 -0.12
CA GLN A 224 -2.75 -13.00 -1.29
C GLN A 224 -3.33 -12.50 -2.61
N GLU A 225 -4.65 -12.31 -2.71
CA GLU A 225 -5.28 -11.75 -3.93
C GLU A 225 -4.80 -10.31 -4.18
N ILE A 226 -4.61 -9.53 -3.12
CA ILE A 226 -4.04 -8.18 -3.22
C ILE A 226 -2.55 -8.23 -3.59
N ALA A 227 -1.78 -9.14 -3.00
CA ALA A 227 -0.37 -9.35 -3.35
C ALA A 227 -0.18 -9.76 -4.81
N ASN A 228 -1.06 -10.61 -5.35
CA ASN A 228 -1.03 -11.03 -6.75
C ASN A 228 -1.24 -9.84 -7.71
N LEU A 229 -2.18 -8.95 -7.38
CA LEU A 229 -2.42 -7.74 -8.16
C LEU A 229 -1.25 -6.75 -8.04
N ALA A 230 -0.67 -6.60 -6.84
CA ALA A 230 0.53 -5.80 -6.64
C ALA A 230 1.71 -6.33 -7.48
N LEU A 231 1.93 -7.66 -7.50
CA LEU A 231 2.95 -8.31 -8.33
C LEU A 231 2.74 -8.03 -9.82
N PHE A 232 1.52 -8.13 -10.33
CA PHE A 232 1.20 -7.77 -11.71
C PHE A 232 1.57 -6.31 -12.00
N LEU A 233 1.14 -5.38 -11.14
CA LEU A 233 1.33 -3.94 -11.35
C LEU A 233 2.79 -3.49 -11.26
N VAL A 234 3.63 -4.13 -10.44
CA VAL A 234 5.05 -3.80 -10.36
C VAL A 234 5.89 -4.48 -11.43
N SER A 235 5.39 -5.55 -12.04
CA SER A 235 6.09 -6.30 -13.10
C SER A 235 5.95 -5.69 -14.49
N ASP A 236 6.77 -6.16 -15.43
CA ASP A 236 6.73 -5.72 -16.83
C ASP A 236 5.45 -6.18 -17.58
N GLU A 237 4.67 -7.11 -17.01
CA GLU A 237 3.38 -7.55 -17.56
C GLU A 237 2.34 -6.43 -17.61
N SER A 238 2.47 -5.42 -16.76
CA SER A 238 1.62 -4.22 -16.72
C SER A 238 2.22 -3.01 -17.44
N SER A 239 3.08 -3.25 -18.44
CA SER A 239 3.87 -2.21 -19.13
C SER A 239 3.03 -1.08 -19.77
N PHE A 240 1.76 -1.31 -20.05
CA PHE A 240 0.83 -0.28 -20.58
C PHE A 240 -0.21 0.19 -19.55
N CYS A 241 -0.09 -0.23 -18.28
CA CYS A 241 -0.95 0.23 -17.19
C CYS A 241 -0.30 1.43 -16.49
N ASN A 242 -0.88 2.62 -16.67
CA ASN A 242 -0.36 3.85 -16.07
C ASN A 242 -1.52 4.82 -15.76
N GLY A 243 -1.52 5.43 -14.57
CA GLY A 243 -2.54 6.37 -14.09
C GLY A 243 -3.88 5.72 -13.72
N ALA A 244 -3.97 4.40 -13.69
CA ALA A 244 -5.20 3.68 -13.48
C ALA A 244 -5.48 3.36 -11.99
N VAL A 245 -6.76 3.12 -11.69
CA VAL A 245 -7.23 2.58 -10.42
C VAL A 245 -7.64 1.13 -10.65
N PHE A 246 -6.99 0.21 -9.96
CA PHE A 246 -7.26 -1.22 -10.05
C PHE A 246 -8.03 -1.66 -8.80
N LEU A 247 -9.33 -1.80 -8.94
CA LEU A 247 -10.20 -2.33 -7.89
C LEU A 247 -10.01 -3.84 -7.74
N SER A 248 -9.89 -4.27 -6.48
CA SER A 248 -9.89 -5.69 -6.09
C SER A 248 -10.79 -5.84 -4.87
N ASP A 249 -12.10 -5.82 -5.12
CA ASP A 249 -13.13 -5.62 -4.09
C ASP A 249 -14.32 -6.59 -4.19
N GLY A 250 -14.24 -7.58 -5.06
CA GLY A 250 -15.34 -8.55 -5.26
C GLY A 250 -16.63 -7.93 -5.81
N GLY A 251 -16.54 -6.74 -6.43
CA GLY A 251 -17.68 -5.98 -6.95
C GLY A 251 -18.34 -5.06 -5.93
N PHE A 252 -17.74 -4.85 -4.75
CA PHE A 252 -18.30 -4.08 -3.64
C PHE A 252 -18.65 -2.63 -4.04
N THR A 253 -17.88 -2.02 -4.94
CA THR A 253 -18.09 -0.63 -5.39
C THR A 253 -18.69 -0.53 -6.79
N ALA A 254 -19.22 -1.61 -7.36
CA ALA A 254 -19.73 -1.63 -8.73
C ALA A 254 -21.18 -1.11 -8.88
N GLY A 255 -21.90 -0.89 -7.76
CA GLY A 255 -23.30 -0.46 -7.74
C GLY A 255 -23.53 0.72 -6.82
#